data_9995120e9591e8e2fb5d555154477891
#
_entry.id   9995120e9591e8e2fb5d555154477891
#
_cell.length_a   1.000
_cell.length_b   1.000
_cell.length_c   1.000
_cell.angle_alpha   90.00
_cell.angle_beta   90.00
_cell.angle_gamma   90.00
#
_symmetry.space_group_name_H-M   'P 1'
#
loop_
_entity.id
_entity.type
_entity.pdbx_description
1 polymer ?
#
loop_
_entity_poly.entity_id
_entity_poly.type
_entity_poly.pdbx_seq_one_letter_code
_entity_poly.pdbx_strand_id
1 'polypeptide(L)'
;MIAILAPALLVLAVSIPPQDASTSSRSAAAVQGAGSFDQLAQAAKRARDENRDDAAIDIYQQALKLKPEWDEGLWYLGTLLYEKENYFEACAVLRRFLARNPGDGHGWALLGLTEFETREYTRALDHLQQSIVLGLGDNRKMTATVYYVTAILLTRSEKFDESMALLFSRVASGENTSPLVEPLGLAALRLPFLPAEIPADRREMVHMAGAGALAVEAQRYAEADKLFSELESKYPGQPGVHFLIGAYLLGARPDDGIKEMKREIEISPSHVPARLRLAEEYIKRQDMDDGISFAQEALQLAPRDATAHMVLGEGLIAKGDSAGGIRELETARDSLPEEVRVRWDLVRAYTAAGRTEDASREKGEIERLSRQDAAH
;
A
#
# COMPACT_ATOMS: atom_id res chain seq x y z
N MET A 1 -14.36 -18.52 16.06
CA MET A 1 -15.10 -18.01 14.89
C MET A 1 -15.12 -16.49 15.02
N ILE A 2 -14.18 -15.82 14.37
CA ILE A 2 -14.11 -14.35 14.37
C ILE A 2 -14.57 -13.97 12.97
N ALA A 3 -15.83 -13.53 12.88
CA ALA A 3 -16.35 -12.93 11.66
C ALA A 3 -15.64 -11.57 11.48
N ILE A 4 -14.57 -11.56 10.70
CA ILE A 4 -14.08 -10.32 10.10
C ILE A 4 -15.20 -9.87 9.18
N LEU A 5 -15.65 -8.63 9.35
CA LEU A 5 -16.64 -8.00 8.49
C LEU A 5 -16.19 -8.11 7.02
N ALA A 6 -16.50 -9.23 6.41
CA ALA A 6 -16.47 -9.36 4.97
C ALA A 6 -17.63 -8.53 4.43
N PRO A 7 -17.38 -7.38 3.76
CA PRO A 7 -18.45 -6.77 3.01
C PRO A 7 -18.84 -7.75 1.92
N ALA A 8 -20.04 -8.29 1.98
CA ALA A 8 -20.57 -9.18 0.96
C ALA A 8 -20.33 -8.55 -0.41
N LEU A 9 -19.36 -9.08 -1.15
CA LEU A 9 -19.04 -8.68 -2.52
C LEU A 9 -20.21 -9.17 -3.40
N LEU A 10 -21.15 -8.28 -3.64
CA LEU A 10 -22.18 -8.52 -4.66
C LEU A 10 -21.48 -8.52 -6.02
N VAL A 11 -21.43 -9.69 -6.66
CA VAL A 11 -20.86 -9.84 -8.00
C VAL A 11 -21.59 -8.91 -8.95
N LEU A 12 -20.92 -7.89 -9.43
CA LEU A 12 -21.32 -7.17 -10.61
C LEU A 12 -20.76 -7.95 -11.81
N ALA A 13 -21.65 -8.44 -12.66
CA ALA A 13 -21.30 -9.07 -13.92
C ALA A 13 -20.43 -8.11 -14.73
N VAL A 14 -19.12 -8.33 -14.74
CA VAL A 14 -18.23 -7.71 -15.70
C VAL A 14 -18.47 -8.38 -17.03
N SER A 15 -19.12 -7.68 -17.93
CA SER A 15 -19.31 -8.14 -19.31
C SER A 15 -17.98 -8.11 -20.03
N ILE A 16 -17.36 -9.27 -20.22
CA ILE A 16 -16.25 -9.42 -21.18
C ILE A 16 -16.86 -9.28 -22.58
N PRO A 17 -16.35 -8.41 -23.46
CA PRO A 17 -16.83 -8.35 -24.83
C PRO A 17 -16.61 -9.70 -25.54
N PRO A 18 -17.55 -10.15 -26.41
CA PRO A 18 -17.43 -11.41 -27.10
C PRO A 18 -16.22 -11.39 -28.02
N GLN A 19 -15.29 -12.32 -27.81
CA GLN A 19 -14.24 -12.61 -28.78
C GLN A 19 -14.86 -13.40 -29.95
N ASP A 20 -14.69 -12.89 -31.16
CA ASP A 20 -15.16 -13.50 -32.40
C ASP A 20 -14.65 -14.92 -32.54
N ALA A 21 -15.59 -15.86 -32.57
CA ALA A 21 -15.34 -17.27 -32.86
C ALA A 21 -15.20 -17.48 -34.39
N SER A 22 -13.95 -17.55 -34.87
CA SER A 22 -13.68 -18.07 -36.21
C SER A 22 -13.17 -19.50 -36.12
N THR A 23 -14.08 -20.40 -36.50
CA THR A 23 -13.91 -21.69 -37.18
C THR A 23 -12.62 -22.49 -37.05
N SER A 24 -12.69 -23.64 -36.42
CA SER A 24 -12.07 -24.85 -36.92
C SER A 24 -12.89 -26.07 -36.53
N SER A 25 -13.48 -26.73 -37.57
CA SER A 25 -14.17 -27.99 -37.49
C SER A 25 -13.18 -29.17 -37.58
N ARG A 26 -13.48 -30.21 -36.83
CA ARG A 26 -13.15 -31.67 -36.93
C ARG A 26 -12.30 -32.22 -35.81
N SER A 27 -12.91 -32.91 -34.88
CA SER A 27 -12.88 -34.39 -34.83
C SER A 27 -13.79 -34.86 -33.69
N ALA A 28 -14.91 -35.47 -34.07
CA ALA A 28 -15.81 -36.17 -33.17
C ALA A 28 -15.41 -37.63 -33.13
N ALA A 29 -15.05 -38.12 -31.95
CA ALA A 29 -15.33 -39.53 -31.58
C ALA A 29 -15.06 -39.74 -30.07
N ALA A 30 -16.15 -40.15 -29.41
CA ALA A 30 -16.19 -40.96 -28.20
C ALA A 30 -15.75 -40.32 -26.86
N VAL A 31 -16.71 -39.74 -26.12
CA VAL A 31 -17.01 -40.16 -24.74
C VAL A 31 -18.51 -40.04 -24.53
N GLN A 32 -19.24 -41.16 -24.59
CA GLN A 32 -20.64 -41.23 -24.21
C GLN A 32 -20.69 -41.20 -22.67
N GLY A 33 -21.29 -40.11 -22.12
CA GLY A 33 -21.59 -39.99 -20.70
C GLY A 33 -21.33 -38.62 -20.04
N ALA A 34 -20.40 -37.85 -20.54
CA ALA A 34 -20.22 -36.47 -20.14
C ALA A 34 -20.81 -35.54 -21.20
N GLY A 35 -21.62 -34.54 -20.80
CA GLY A 35 -22.11 -33.50 -21.72
C GLY A 35 -20.95 -32.87 -22.49
N SER A 36 -21.19 -32.40 -23.72
CA SER A 36 -20.16 -31.68 -24.48
C SER A 36 -19.71 -30.45 -23.67
N PHE A 37 -18.49 -29.97 -23.88
CA PHE A 37 -18.00 -28.75 -23.23
C PHE A 37 -19.04 -27.62 -23.33
N ASP A 38 -19.63 -27.40 -24.49
CA ASP A 38 -20.62 -26.34 -24.69
C ASP A 38 -21.87 -26.52 -23.86
N GLN A 39 -22.32 -27.75 -23.66
CA GLN A 39 -23.48 -28.05 -22.80
C GLN A 39 -23.14 -27.75 -21.32
N LEU A 40 -21.96 -28.15 -20.85
CA LEU A 40 -21.50 -27.87 -19.50
C LEU A 40 -21.27 -26.36 -19.28
N ALA A 41 -20.68 -25.66 -20.22
CA ALA A 41 -20.48 -24.21 -20.13
C ALA A 41 -21.80 -23.46 -20.01
N GLN A 42 -22.81 -23.82 -20.84
CA GLN A 42 -24.14 -23.23 -20.76
C GLN A 42 -24.86 -23.60 -19.46
N ALA A 43 -24.73 -24.83 -18.98
CA ALA A 43 -25.32 -25.26 -17.71
C ALA A 43 -24.68 -24.55 -16.51
N ALA A 44 -23.36 -24.39 -16.49
CA ALA A 44 -22.65 -23.63 -15.45
C ALA A 44 -23.13 -22.18 -15.39
N LYS A 45 -23.23 -21.52 -16.55
CA LYS A 45 -23.75 -20.16 -16.65
C LYS A 45 -25.17 -20.05 -16.09
N ARG A 46 -26.07 -20.95 -16.49
CA ARG A 46 -27.46 -20.95 -15.97
C ARG A 46 -27.49 -21.17 -14.46
N ALA A 47 -26.71 -22.12 -13.92
CA ALA A 47 -26.65 -22.39 -12.50
C ALA A 47 -26.18 -21.15 -11.72
N ARG A 48 -25.16 -20.45 -12.22
CA ARG A 48 -24.69 -19.17 -11.64
C ARG A 48 -25.78 -18.09 -11.69
N ASP A 49 -26.40 -17.89 -12.86
CA ASP A 49 -27.41 -16.85 -13.07
C ASP A 49 -28.68 -17.11 -12.23
N GLU A 50 -28.91 -18.36 -11.82
CA GLU A 50 -29.96 -18.78 -10.90
C GLU A 50 -29.51 -18.82 -9.42
N ASN A 51 -28.32 -18.32 -9.10
CA ASN A 51 -27.69 -18.32 -7.76
C ASN A 51 -27.60 -19.73 -7.14
N ARG A 52 -27.41 -20.76 -7.98
CA ARG A 52 -27.16 -22.15 -7.55
C ARG A 52 -25.66 -22.42 -7.52
N ASP A 53 -24.96 -21.72 -6.59
CA ASP A 53 -23.50 -21.62 -6.57
C ASP A 53 -22.80 -22.98 -6.50
N ASP A 54 -23.23 -23.87 -5.59
CA ASP A 54 -22.61 -25.18 -5.43
C ASP A 54 -22.72 -26.03 -6.72
N ALA A 55 -23.91 -25.99 -7.37
CA ALA A 55 -24.10 -26.64 -8.66
C ALA A 55 -23.27 -25.98 -9.78
N ALA A 56 -23.14 -24.65 -9.75
CA ALA A 56 -22.30 -23.92 -10.71
C ALA A 56 -20.83 -24.31 -10.58
N ILE A 57 -20.30 -24.36 -9.35
CA ILE A 57 -18.93 -24.79 -9.04
C ILE A 57 -18.66 -26.18 -9.62
N ASP A 58 -19.53 -27.16 -9.30
CA ASP A 58 -19.37 -28.54 -9.79
C ASP A 58 -19.34 -28.60 -11.33
N ILE A 59 -20.22 -27.84 -12.00
CA ILE A 59 -20.32 -27.85 -13.46
C ILE A 59 -19.13 -27.11 -14.08
N TYR A 60 -18.68 -25.97 -13.53
CA TYR A 60 -17.46 -25.28 -13.98
C TYR A 60 -16.23 -26.19 -13.86
N GLN A 61 -16.08 -26.92 -12.75
CA GLN A 61 -14.99 -27.89 -12.57
C GLN A 61 -15.04 -29.01 -13.61
N GLN A 62 -16.23 -29.52 -13.96
CA GLN A 62 -16.40 -30.54 -15.02
C GLN A 62 -16.05 -29.98 -16.40
N ALA A 63 -16.52 -28.78 -16.73
CA ALA A 63 -16.21 -28.13 -17.98
C ALA A 63 -14.70 -27.86 -18.14
N LEU A 64 -14.04 -27.44 -17.06
CA LEU A 64 -12.58 -27.18 -17.03
C LEU A 64 -11.72 -28.46 -17.11
N LYS A 65 -12.28 -29.65 -16.81
CA LYS A 65 -11.60 -30.93 -17.12
C LYS A 65 -11.56 -31.19 -18.63
N LEU A 66 -12.59 -30.74 -19.38
CA LEU A 66 -12.63 -30.88 -20.84
C LEU A 66 -11.85 -29.77 -21.54
N LYS A 67 -11.88 -28.55 -20.99
CA LYS A 67 -11.17 -27.38 -21.54
C LYS A 67 -10.45 -26.63 -20.42
N PRO A 68 -9.23 -27.07 -20.02
CA PRO A 68 -8.50 -26.49 -18.89
C PRO A 68 -8.13 -25.01 -19.04
N GLU A 69 -8.14 -24.51 -20.29
CA GLU A 69 -7.77 -23.16 -20.68
C GLU A 69 -8.98 -22.24 -20.94
N TRP A 70 -10.14 -22.59 -20.42
CA TRP A 70 -11.34 -21.75 -20.57
C TRP A 70 -11.32 -20.60 -19.57
N ASP A 71 -10.90 -19.41 -20.04
CA ASP A 71 -10.68 -18.22 -19.20
C ASP A 71 -11.95 -17.78 -18.45
N GLU A 72 -13.10 -17.73 -19.14
CA GLU A 72 -14.38 -17.40 -18.50
C GLU A 72 -14.72 -18.40 -17.36
N GLY A 73 -14.49 -19.69 -17.59
CA GLY A 73 -14.72 -20.72 -16.60
C GLY A 73 -13.78 -20.61 -15.39
N LEU A 74 -12.52 -20.30 -15.63
CA LEU A 74 -11.54 -20.05 -14.56
C LEU A 74 -11.94 -18.83 -13.73
N TRP A 75 -12.34 -17.73 -14.38
CA TRP A 75 -12.77 -16.52 -13.71
C TRP A 75 -13.99 -16.76 -12.80
N TYR A 76 -15.08 -17.30 -13.35
CA TYR A 76 -16.30 -17.51 -12.55
C TYR A 76 -16.13 -18.59 -11.50
N LEU A 77 -15.38 -19.65 -11.74
CA LEU A 77 -15.07 -20.63 -10.73
C LEU A 77 -14.26 -20.03 -9.58
N GLY A 78 -13.23 -19.22 -9.90
CA GLY A 78 -12.44 -18.53 -8.89
C GLY A 78 -13.28 -17.58 -8.02
N THR A 79 -14.18 -16.82 -8.66
CA THR A 79 -15.11 -15.90 -7.98
C THR A 79 -16.08 -16.65 -7.04
N LEU A 80 -16.73 -17.70 -7.53
CA LEU A 80 -17.68 -18.50 -6.74
C LEU A 80 -16.97 -19.19 -5.56
N LEU A 81 -15.77 -19.73 -5.78
CA LEU A 81 -14.99 -20.34 -4.70
C LEU A 81 -14.62 -19.32 -3.63
N TYR A 82 -14.26 -18.08 -4.00
CA TYR A 82 -14.02 -17.00 -3.06
C TYR A 82 -15.27 -16.66 -2.26
N GLU A 83 -16.43 -16.53 -2.91
CA GLU A 83 -17.71 -16.25 -2.24
C GLU A 83 -18.15 -17.36 -1.28
N LYS A 84 -17.78 -18.60 -1.58
CA LYS A 84 -18.04 -19.77 -0.72
C LYS A 84 -16.94 -20.00 0.34
N GLU A 85 -16.02 -19.05 0.50
CA GLU A 85 -14.90 -19.12 1.45
C GLU A 85 -13.93 -20.31 1.19
N ASN A 86 -13.98 -20.91 0.01
CA ASN A 86 -13.04 -21.94 -0.43
C ASN A 86 -11.75 -21.33 -0.96
N TYR A 87 -11.09 -20.54 -0.13
CA TYR A 87 -9.97 -19.67 -0.52
C TYR A 87 -8.77 -20.41 -1.13
N PHE A 88 -8.43 -21.60 -0.62
CA PHE A 88 -7.29 -22.36 -1.16
C PHE A 88 -7.52 -22.81 -2.61
N GLU A 89 -8.73 -23.29 -2.93
CA GLU A 89 -9.09 -23.66 -4.28
C GLU A 89 -9.21 -22.41 -5.18
N ALA A 90 -9.80 -21.34 -4.66
CA ALA A 90 -9.89 -20.07 -5.37
C ALA A 90 -8.52 -19.54 -5.80
N CYS A 91 -7.52 -19.53 -4.92
CA CYS A 91 -6.14 -19.17 -5.25
C CYS A 91 -5.58 -20.02 -6.41
N ALA A 92 -5.79 -21.33 -6.37
CA ALA A 92 -5.27 -22.22 -7.41
C ALA A 92 -5.90 -21.94 -8.78
N VAL A 93 -7.21 -21.68 -8.81
CA VAL A 93 -7.96 -21.37 -10.02
C VAL A 93 -7.59 -19.98 -10.57
N LEU A 94 -7.52 -18.97 -9.70
CA LEU A 94 -7.18 -17.59 -10.08
C LEU A 94 -5.75 -17.47 -10.61
N ARG A 95 -4.79 -18.21 -10.03
CA ARG A 95 -3.42 -18.27 -10.57
C ARG A 95 -3.39 -18.86 -11.99
N ARG A 96 -4.22 -19.86 -12.28
CA ARG A 96 -4.36 -20.39 -13.66
C ARG A 96 -4.96 -19.37 -14.60
N PHE A 97 -5.97 -18.61 -14.15
CA PHE A 97 -6.56 -17.52 -14.91
C PHE A 97 -5.51 -16.45 -15.25
N LEU A 98 -4.78 -15.97 -14.25
CA LEU A 98 -3.78 -14.90 -14.37
C LEU A 98 -2.53 -15.31 -15.17
N ALA A 99 -2.17 -16.59 -15.18
CA ALA A 99 -1.10 -17.09 -16.05
C ALA A 99 -1.40 -16.86 -17.54
N ARG A 100 -2.67 -16.74 -17.90
CA ARG A 100 -3.15 -16.48 -19.25
C ARG A 100 -3.54 -15.03 -19.48
N ASN A 101 -3.97 -14.35 -18.43
CA ASN A 101 -4.47 -12.98 -18.42
C ASN A 101 -3.69 -12.08 -17.46
N PRO A 102 -2.36 -11.90 -17.65
CA PRO A 102 -1.51 -11.20 -16.69
C PRO A 102 -1.83 -9.69 -16.58
N GLY A 103 -2.54 -9.13 -17.54
CA GLY A 103 -3.00 -7.73 -17.53
C GLY A 103 -4.35 -7.50 -16.86
N ASP A 104 -4.99 -8.52 -16.28
CA ASP A 104 -6.30 -8.38 -15.66
C ASP A 104 -6.19 -7.89 -14.21
N GLY A 105 -6.41 -6.59 -13.99
CA GLY A 105 -6.35 -5.98 -12.66
C GLY A 105 -7.38 -6.53 -11.67
N HIS A 106 -8.59 -6.93 -12.15
CA HIS A 106 -9.60 -7.54 -11.30
C HIS A 106 -9.19 -8.94 -10.84
N GLY A 107 -8.55 -9.71 -11.72
CA GLY A 107 -8.01 -11.02 -11.40
C GLY A 107 -6.94 -10.94 -10.32
N TRP A 108 -6.01 -10.00 -10.44
CA TRP A 108 -5.00 -9.74 -9.41
C TRP A 108 -5.61 -9.27 -8.09
N ALA A 109 -6.63 -8.41 -8.14
CA ALA A 109 -7.38 -7.98 -6.96
C ALA A 109 -8.01 -9.16 -6.23
N LEU A 110 -8.74 -10.00 -6.95
CA LEU A 110 -9.42 -11.15 -6.35
C LEU A 110 -8.43 -12.18 -5.81
N LEU A 111 -7.31 -12.43 -6.50
CA LEU A 111 -6.25 -13.29 -6.00
C LEU A 111 -5.64 -12.73 -4.72
N GLY A 112 -5.28 -11.44 -4.69
CA GLY A 112 -4.70 -10.80 -3.52
C GLY A 112 -5.66 -10.78 -2.32
N LEU A 113 -6.96 -10.53 -2.53
CA LEU A 113 -7.97 -10.64 -1.48
C LEU A 113 -8.11 -12.09 -0.97
N THR A 114 -8.04 -13.07 -1.87
CA THR A 114 -8.09 -14.49 -1.49
C THR A 114 -6.85 -14.89 -0.67
N GLU A 115 -5.67 -14.40 -1.04
CA GLU A 115 -4.43 -14.63 -0.30
C GLU A 115 -4.41 -13.92 1.06
N PHE A 116 -5.09 -12.77 1.19
CA PHE A 116 -5.31 -12.13 2.49
C PHE A 116 -6.10 -13.03 3.44
N GLU A 117 -7.18 -13.66 2.97
CA GLU A 117 -7.99 -14.59 3.77
C GLU A 117 -7.21 -15.86 4.16
N THR A 118 -6.31 -16.34 3.30
CA THR A 118 -5.40 -17.46 3.63
C THR A 118 -4.17 -17.03 4.45
N ARG A 119 -4.07 -15.75 4.82
CA ARG A 119 -2.95 -15.16 5.59
C ARG A 119 -1.60 -15.17 4.86
N GLU A 120 -1.60 -15.29 3.55
CA GLU A 120 -0.41 -15.15 2.72
C GLU A 120 -0.10 -13.66 2.47
N TYR A 121 0.07 -12.88 3.54
CA TYR A 121 0.04 -11.40 3.54
C TYR A 121 1.06 -10.75 2.60
N THR A 122 2.25 -11.31 2.47
CA THR A 122 3.27 -10.77 1.56
C THR A 122 2.82 -10.87 0.11
N ARG A 123 2.34 -12.03 -0.32
CA ARG A 123 1.82 -12.23 -1.68
C ARG A 123 0.56 -11.41 -1.93
N ALA A 124 -0.34 -11.37 -0.93
CA ALA A 124 -1.54 -10.55 -0.99
C ALA A 124 -1.20 -9.08 -1.26
N LEU A 125 -0.20 -8.52 -0.56
CA LEU A 125 0.25 -7.15 -0.75
C LEU A 125 0.78 -6.94 -2.18
N ASP A 126 1.69 -7.80 -2.65
CA ASP A 126 2.27 -7.71 -4.00
C ASP A 126 1.17 -7.73 -5.08
N HIS A 127 0.22 -8.67 -4.98
CA HIS A 127 -0.84 -8.83 -5.98
C HIS A 127 -1.88 -7.71 -5.92
N LEU A 128 -2.20 -7.19 -4.72
CA LEU A 128 -3.10 -6.04 -4.59
C LEU A 128 -2.44 -4.76 -5.14
N GLN A 129 -1.16 -4.53 -4.89
CA GLN A 129 -0.43 -3.42 -5.49
C GLN A 129 -0.38 -3.55 -7.03
N GLN A 130 -0.14 -4.75 -7.55
CA GLN A 130 -0.21 -5.02 -8.99
C GLN A 130 -1.60 -4.71 -9.56
N SER A 131 -2.67 -5.05 -8.84
CA SER A 131 -4.04 -4.75 -9.28
C SER A 131 -4.33 -3.25 -9.35
N ILE A 132 -3.78 -2.47 -8.42
CA ILE A 132 -3.90 -1.00 -8.42
C ILE A 132 -3.19 -0.41 -9.65
N VAL A 133 -1.99 -0.88 -9.97
CA VAL A 133 -1.21 -0.42 -11.13
C VAL A 133 -1.93 -0.74 -12.45
N LEU A 134 -2.53 -1.93 -12.57
CA LEU A 134 -3.26 -2.35 -13.77
C LEU A 134 -4.65 -1.68 -13.89
N GLY A 135 -5.17 -1.15 -12.78
CA GLY A 135 -6.47 -0.53 -12.71
C GLY A 135 -7.62 -1.50 -12.43
N LEU A 136 -8.62 -0.99 -11.73
CA LEU A 136 -9.80 -1.73 -11.26
C LEU A 136 -11.09 -1.29 -11.95
N GLY A 137 -10.99 -0.52 -13.04
CA GLY A 137 -12.14 0.01 -13.77
C GLY A 137 -13.12 0.78 -12.87
N ASP A 138 -14.40 0.72 -13.21
CA ASP A 138 -15.47 1.45 -12.51
C ASP A 138 -16.04 0.72 -11.28
N ASN A 139 -15.44 -0.38 -10.86
CA ASN A 139 -15.91 -1.16 -9.71
C ASN A 139 -15.49 -0.49 -8.38
N ARG A 140 -16.24 0.56 -7.99
CA ARG A 140 -15.96 1.35 -6.77
C ARG A 140 -15.86 0.49 -5.51
N LYS A 141 -16.68 -0.55 -5.38
CA LYS A 141 -16.68 -1.41 -4.19
C LYS A 141 -15.39 -2.24 -4.09
N MET A 142 -15.00 -2.89 -5.19
CA MET A 142 -13.74 -3.64 -5.26
C MET A 142 -12.56 -2.70 -5.03
N THR A 143 -12.56 -1.54 -5.68
CA THR A 143 -11.54 -0.51 -5.49
C THR A 143 -11.38 -0.13 -4.02
N ALA A 144 -12.47 0.23 -3.34
CA ALA A 144 -12.43 0.57 -1.91
C ALA A 144 -11.87 -0.57 -1.04
N THR A 145 -12.29 -1.82 -1.31
CA THR A 145 -11.80 -2.99 -0.58
C THR A 145 -10.31 -3.23 -0.82
N VAL A 146 -9.86 -3.16 -2.08
CA VAL A 146 -8.45 -3.33 -2.46
C VAL A 146 -7.58 -2.29 -1.75
N TYR A 147 -7.94 -1.01 -1.82
CA TYR A 147 -7.18 0.05 -1.17
C TYR A 147 -7.14 -0.11 0.35
N TYR A 148 -8.27 -0.47 0.96
CA TYR A 148 -8.36 -0.73 2.40
C TYR A 148 -7.42 -1.89 2.80
N VAL A 149 -7.53 -3.04 2.14
CA VAL A 149 -6.70 -4.22 2.46
C VAL A 149 -5.22 -3.95 2.16
N THR A 150 -4.90 -3.27 1.07
CA THR A 150 -3.53 -2.86 0.76
C THR A 150 -2.95 -1.98 1.87
N ALA A 151 -3.71 -0.98 2.34
CA ALA A 151 -3.25 -0.08 3.39
C ALA A 151 -2.98 -0.80 4.71
N ILE A 152 -3.85 -1.71 5.15
CA ILE A 152 -3.60 -2.49 6.37
C ILE A 152 -2.42 -3.46 6.23
N LEU A 153 -2.18 -4.02 5.03
CA LEU A 153 -1.02 -4.85 4.76
C LEU A 153 0.28 -4.05 4.70
N LEU A 154 0.27 -2.85 4.13
CA LEU A 154 1.39 -1.91 4.21
C LEU A 154 1.72 -1.58 5.66
N THR A 155 0.70 -1.24 6.46
CA THR A 155 0.85 -0.95 7.89
C THR A 155 1.44 -2.15 8.65
N ARG A 156 0.94 -3.37 8.39
CA ARG A 156 1.47 -4.59 8.97
C ARG A 156 2.92 -4.87 8.59
N SER A 157 3.32 -4.47 7.39
CA SER A 157 4.70 -4.57 6.89
C SER A 157 5.58 -3.38 7.32
N GLU A 158 5.11 -2.57 8.27
CA GLU A 158 5.76 -1.35 8.79
C GLU A 158 6.03 -0.25 7.75
N LYS A 159 5.36 -0.32 6.60
CA LYS A 159 5.38 0.69 5.55
C LYS A 159 4.32 1.76 5.80
N PHE A 160 4.42 2.41 6.96
CA PHE A 160 3.38 3.30 7.48
C PHE A 160 3.15 4.53 6.59
N ASP A 161 4.22 5.12 6.07
CA ASP A 161 4.14 6.32 5.23
C ASP A 161 3.51 6.00 3.86
N GLU A 162 3.81 4.83 3.27
CA GLU A 162 3.16 4.33 2.05
C GLU A 162 1.65 4.07 2.30
N SER A 163 1.31 3.48 3.46
CA SER A 163 -0.09 3.27 3.86
C SER A 163 -0.84 4.59 3.99
N MET A 164 -0.26 5.58 4.66
CA MET A 164 -0.86 6.91 4.81
C MET A 164 -1.09 7.59 3.46
N ALA A 165 -0.09 7.59 2.57
CA ALA A 165 -0.20 8.17 1.24
C ALA A 165 -1.31 7.50 0.42
N LEU A 166 -1.40 6.17 0.46
CA LEU A 166 -2.44 5.41 -0.21
C LEU A 166 -3.85 5.79 0.29
N LEU A 167 -4.04 5.86 1.62
CA LEU A 167 -5.32 6.23 2.23
C LEU A 167 -5.71 7.69 1.93
N PHE A 168 -4.76 8.62 1.98
CA PHE A 168 -5.02 10.03 1.64
C PHE A 168 -5.42 10.21 0.18
N SER A 169 -4.87 9.44 -0.75
CA SER A 169 -5.32 9.47 -2.14
C SER A 169 -6.82 9.13 -2.29
N ARG A 170 -7.36 8.28 -1.40
CA ARG A 170 -8.79 7.94 -1.37
C ARG A 170 -9.64 9.06 -0.76
N VAL A 171 -9.13 9.73 0.27
CA VAL A 171 -9.79 10.94 0.83
C VAL A 171 -9.93 12.02 -0.25
N ALA A 172 -8.85 12.28 -0.99
CA ALA A 172 -8.82 13.28 -2.05
C ALA A 172 -9.81 12.95 -3.20
N SER A 173 -10.10 11.67 -3.47
CA SER A 173 -11.07 11.24 -4.47
C SER A 173 -12.54 11.41 -4.06
N GLY A 174 -12.82 11.89 -2.84
CA GLY A 174 -14.17 12.17 -2.35
C GLY A 174 -14.99 10.93 -1.96
N GLU A 175 -14.33 9.81 -1.68
CA GLU A 175 -14.99 8.59 -1.21
C GLU A 175 -15.51 8.70 0.22
N ASN A 176 -16.35 7.74 0.63
CA ASN A 176 -16.77 7.62 2.03
C ASN A 176 -15.56 7.33 2.92
N THR A 177 -15.20 8.27 3.76
CA THR A 177 -13.99 8.22 4.59
C THR A 177 -14.18 7.46 5.91
N SER A 178 -15.41 7.12 6.28
CA SER A 178 -15.69 6.41 7.56
C SER A 178 -14.91 5.09 7.72
N PRO A 179 -14.80 4.22 6.69
CA PRO A 179 -14.00 3.01 6.82
C PRO A 179 -12.49 3.26 6.90
N LEU A 180 -12.01 4.44 6.52
CA LEU A 180 -10.58 4.76 6.47
C LEU A 180 -10.02 5.19 7.83
N VAL A 181 -10.87 5.53 8.81
CA VAL A 181 -10.43 6.05 10.11
C VAL A 181 -9.54 5.06 10.85
N GLU A 182 -9.93 3.79 10.94
CA GLU A 182 -9.16 2.79 11.68
C GLU A 182 -7.80 2.49 11.02
N PRO A 183 -7.70 2.19 9.70
CA PRO A 183 -6.40 2.02 9.06
C PRO A 183 -5.52 3.27 9.10
N LEU A 184 -6.08 4.48 8.99
CA LEU A 184 -5.35 5.73 9.18
C LEU A 184 -4.77 5.83 10.59
N GLY A 185 -5.54 5.47 11.62
CA GLY A 185 -5.09 5.49 13.00
C GLY A 185 -3.97 4.49 13.27
N LEU A 186 -4.05 3.29 12.71
CA LEU A 186 -2.99 2.29 12.80
C LEU A 186 -1.69 2.78 12.13
N ALA A 187 -1.78 3.32 10.92
CA ALA A 187 -0.63 3.82 10.20
C ALA A 187 -0.01 5.05 10.88
N ALA A 188 -0.84 6.02 11.31
CA ALA A 188 -0.41 7.25 11.97
C ALA A 188 0.28 7.02 13.32
N LEU A 189 -0.20 6.03 14.10
CA LEU A 189 0.42 5.60 15.36
C LEU A 189 1.53 4.57 15.16
N ARG A 190 1.85 4.19 13.92
CA ARG A 190 2.85 3.19 13.56
C ARG A 190 2.65 1.84 14.28
N LEU A 191 1.39 1.38 14.32
CA LEU A 191 0.98 0.13 14.93
C LEU A 191 0.77 -0.95 13.87
N PRO A 192 1.64 -1.99 13.77
CA PRO A 192 1.58 -2.99 12.72
C PRO A 192 0.53 -4.08 13.00
N PHE A 193 -0.66 -3.68 13.45
CA PHE A 193 -1.77 -4.59 13.72
C PHE A 193 -2.71 -4.70 12.50
N LEU A 194 -3.32 -5.86 12.36
CA LEU A 194 -4.57 -5.92 11.61
C LEU A 194 -5.72 -5.39 12.49
N PRO A 195 -6.81 -4.87 11.89
CA PRO A 195 -7.95 -4.35 12.65
C PRO A 195 -8.51 -5.32 13.71
N ALA A 196 -8.53 -6.63 13.42
CA ALA A 196 -8.97 -7.65 14.36
C ALA A 196 -8.00 -7.89 15.53
N GLU A 197 -6.74 -7.49 15.38
CA GLU A 197 -5.68 -7.69 16.37
C GLU A 197 -5.56 -6.50 17.33
N ILE A 198 -6.27 -5.38 17.09
CA ILE A 198 -6.20 -4.19 17.94
C ILE A 198 -6.71 -4.54 19.34
N PRO A 199 -5.87 -4.39 20.40
CA PRO A 199 -6.30 -4.57 21.78
C PRO A 199 -7.48 -3.65 22.13
N ALA A 200 -8.43 -4.15 22.93
CA ALA A 200 -9.66 -3.42 23.23
C ALA A 200 -9.41 -2.05 23.87
N ASP A 201 -8.38 -1.94 24.71
CA ASP A 201 -7.94 -0.72 25.38
C ASP A 201 -7.27 0.29 24.42
N ARG A 202 -6.86 -0.11 23.22
CA ARG A 202 -6.24 0.76 22.22
C ARG A 202 -7.20 1.20 21.10
N ARG A 203 -8.38 0.60 20.98
CA ARG A 203 -9.32 0.92 19.89
C ARG A 203 -9.73 2.37 19.85
N GLU A 204 -10.03 2.97 21.00
CA GLU A 204 -10.38 4.39 21.08
C GLU A 204 -9.21 5.28 20.64
N MET A 205 -7.99 4.97 21.09
CA MET A 205 -6.77 5.69 20.70
C MET A 205 -6.55 5.64 19.19
N VAL A 206 -6.65 4.46 18.59
CA VAL A 206 -6.51 4.27 17.13
C VAL A 206 -7.59 5.06 16.38
N HIS A 207 -8.84 5.01 16.85
CA HIS A 207 -9.94 5.74 16.22
C HIS A 207 -9.72 7.26 16.29
N MET A 208 -9.32 7.80 17.45
CA MET A 208 -9.03 9.23 17.63
C MET A 208 -7.87 9.69 16.75
N ALA A 209 -6.80 8.91 16.69
CA ALA A 209 -5.64 9.20 15.85
C ALA A 209 -6.01 9.24 14.36
N GLY A 210 -6.78 8.26 13.90
CA GLY A 210 -7.26 8.21 12.51
C GLY A 210 -8.22 9.33 12.16
N ALA A 211 -9.16 9.66 13.06
CA ALA A 211 -10.05 10.78 12.87
C ALA A 211 -9.30 12.12 12.81
N GLY A 212 -8.27 12.29 13.64
CA GLY A 212 -7.39 13.46 13.62
C GLY A 212 -6.60 13.56 12.31
N ALA A 213 -5.98 12.47 11.86
CA ALA A 213 -5.25 12.42 10.59
C ALA A 213 -6.17 12.71 9.39
N LEU A 214 -7.39 12.16 9.40
CA LEU A 214 -8.41 12.45 8.39
C LEU A 214 -8.84 13.92 8.41
N ALA A 215 -8.98 14.53 9.58
CA ALA A 215 -9.34 15.94 9.70
C ALA A 215 -8.23 16.86 9.16
N VAL A 216 -6.95 16.49 9.36
CA VAL A 216 -5.79 17.21 8.78
C VAL A 216 -5.85 17.16 7.25
N GLU A 217 -6.00 15.97 6.67
CA GLU A 217 -6.07 15.79 5.21
C GLU A 217 -7.26 16.53 4.59
N ALA A 218 -8.40 16.52 5.28
CA ALA A 218 -9.58 17.27 4.87
C ALA A 218 -9.49 18.79 5.20
N GLN A 219 -8.34 19.29 5.65
CA GLN A 219 -8.08 20.68 6.05
C GLN A 219 -9.02 21.22 7.15
N ARG A 220 -9.59 20.33 7.94
CA ARG A 220 -10.45 20.69 9.09
C ARG A 220 -9.60 20.86 10.35
N TYR A 221 -8.69 21.84 10.32
CA TYR A 221 -7.63 22.00 11.32
C TYR A 221 -8.14 22.22 12.75
N ALA A 222 -9.24 22.95 12.93
CA ALA A 222 -9.84 23.15 14.27
C ALA A 222 -10.36 21.84 14.88
N GLU A 223 -10.86 20.92 14.05
CA GLU A 223 -11.29 19.59 14.48
C GLU A 223 -10.07 18.71 14.78
N ALA A 224 -9.02 18.78 13.96
CA ALA A 224 -7.77 18.08 14.20
C ALA A 224 -7.13 18.51 15.53
N ASP A 225 -7.01 19.82 15.79
CA ASP A 225 -6.47 20.36 17.05
C ASP A 225 -7.24 19.83 18.28
N LYS A 226 -8.58 19.77 18.20
CA LYS A 226 -9.40 19.23 19.29
C LYS A 226 -9.13 17.74 19.49
N LEU A 227 -9.15 16.94 18.42
CA LEU A 227 -8.94 15.50 18.48
C LEU A 227 -7.54 15.15 19.01
N PHE A 228 -6.50 15.86 18.58
CA PHE A 228 -5.13 15.64 19.03
C PHE A 228 -4.93 16.09 20.48
N SER A 229 -5.57 17.18 20.92
CA SER A 229 -5.54 17.59 22.33
C SER A 229 -6.22 16.55 23.25
N GLU A 230 -7.35 15.99 22.82
CA GLU A 230 -8.01 14.90 23.54
C GLU A 230 -7.17 13.62 23.54
N LEU A 231 -6.54 13.28 22.41
CA LEU A 231 -5.66 12.12 22.26
C LEU A 231 -4.47 12.22 23.23
N GLU A 232 -3.77 13.36 23.23
CA GLU A 232 -2.65 13.62 24.14
C GLU A 232 -3.08 13.54 25.62
N SER A 233 -4.21 14.15 25.96
CA SER A 233 -4.73 14.14 27.33
C SER A 233 -5.05 12.74 27.85
N LYS A 234 -5.61 11.87 26.98
CA LYS A 234 -5.99 10.49 27.35
C LYS A 234 -4.82 9.51 27.31
N TYR A 235 -3.87 9.72 26.41
CA TYR A 235 -2.82 8.75 26.10
C TYR A 235 -1.40 9.38 26.11
N PRO A 236 -1.03 10.17 27.14
CA PRO A 236 0.20 10.98 27.13
C PRO A 236 1.50 10.16 27.16
N GLY A 237 1.45 8.88 27.47
CA GLY A 237 2.61 8.00 27.55
C GLY A 237 2.61 6.88 26.51
N GLN A 238 1.71 6.94 25.53
CA GLN A 238 1.64 5.90 24.49
C GLN A 238 2.56 6.22 23.31
N PRO A 239 3.41 5.27 22.89
CA PRO A 239 4.26 5.41 21.72
C PRO A 239 3.44 5.78 20.47
N GLY A 240 4.00 6.66 19.66
CA GLY A 240 3.41 7.12 18.40
C GLY A 240 2.45 8.31 18.54
N VAL A 241 1.91 8.58 19.73
CA VAL A 241 0.97 9.70 19.94
C VAL A 241 1.66 11.05 19.72
N HIS A 242 2.79 11.26 20.40
CA HIS A 242 3.54 12.51 20.26
C HIS A 242 4.20 12.65 18.89
N PHE A 243 4.57 11.54 18.25
CA PHE A 243 5.05 11.56 16.88
C PHE A 243 3.96 12.06 15.91
N LEU A 244 2.73 11.53 15.99
CA LEU A 244 1.61 11.94 15.16
C LEU A 244 1.30 13.44 15.34
N ILE A 245 1.18 13.88 16.60
CA ILE A 245 0.88 15.27 16.93
C ILE A 245 2.02 16.19 16.47
N GLY A 246 3.26 15.79 16.74
CA GLY A 246 4.44 16.52 16.32
C GLY A 246 4.54 16.66 14.81
N ALA A 247 4.27 15.60 14.05
CA ALA A 247 4.27 15.65 12.59
C ALA A 247 3.25 16.65 12.04
N TYR A 248 2.06 16.70 12.61
CA TYR A 248 1.04 17.70 12.29
C TYR A 248 1.52 19.13 12.64
N LEU A 249 2.07 19.32 13.84
CA LEU A 249 2.46 20.64 14.33
C LEU A 249 3.68 21.23 13.61
N LEU A 250 4.61 20.41 13.14
CA LEU A 250 5.78 20.88 12.38
C LEU A 250 5.42 21.75 11.17
N GLY A 251 4.25 21.52 10.55
CA GLY A 251 3.76 22.32 9.44
C GLY A 251 3.26 23.72 9.82
N ALA A 252 2.62 23.86 10.98
CA ALA A 252 1.91 25.08 11.38
C ALA A 252 2.52 25.78 12.59
N ARG A 253 3.01 25.03 13.56
CA ARG A 253 3.59 25.49 14.84
C ARG A 253 4.88 24.71 15.13
N PRO A 254 5.95 24.94 14.35
CA PRO A 254 7.11 24.05 14.35
C PRO A 254 7.85 23.97 15.72
N ASP A 255 7.79 25.01 16.57
CA ASP A 255 8.35 24.93 17.91
C ASP A 255 7.60 23.94 18.81
N ASP A 256 6.28 23.88 18.67
CA ASP A 256 5.46 22.90 19.39
C ASP A 256 5.68 21.49 18.81
N GLY A 257 5.80 21.38 17.47
CA GLY A 257 6.14 20.12 16.83
C GLY A 257 7.47 19.54 17.29
N ILE A 258 8.50 20.37 17.44
CA ILE A 258 9.80 19.94 18.01
C ILE A 258 9.65 19.41 19.44
N LYS A 259 8.84 20.07 20.27
CA LYS A 259 8.60 19.61 21.66
C LYS A 259 7.94 18.23 21.66
N GLU A 260 6.94 18.04 20.82
CA GLU A 260 6.25 16.76 20.71
C GLU A 260 7.17 15.65 20.18
N MET A 261 7.99 15.93 19.18
CA MET A 261 8.98 14.96 18.67
C MET A 261 10.02 14.58 19.75
N LYS A 262 10.46 15.53 20.58
CA LYS A 262 11.36 15.24 21.71
C LYS A 262 10.68 14.38 22.78
N ARG A 263 9.41 14.65 23.09
CA ARG A 263 8.61 13.79 23.98
C ARG A 263 8.47 12.37 23.44
N GLU A 264 8.23 12.22 22.16
CA GLU A 264 8.19 10.87 21.55
C GLU A 264 9.50 10.12 21.76
N ILE A 265 10.65 10.78 21.59
CA ILE A 265 11.96 10.16 21.82
C ILE A 265 12.16 9.78 23.30
N GLU A 266 11.63 10.56 24.25
CA GLU A 266 11.66 10.23 25.68
C GLU A 266 10.83 8.96 25.99
N ILE A 267 9.67 8.82 25.37
CA ILE A 267 8.77 7.66 25.50
C ILE A 267 9.31 6.45 24.75
N SER A 268 9.81 6.69 23.55
CA SER A 268 10.29 5.67 22.59
C SER A 268 11.74 5.97 22.19
N PRO A 269 12.76 5.63 23.00
CA PRO A 269 14.15 5.98 22.71
C PRO A 269 14.71 5.43 21.41
N SER A 270 14.10 4.39 20.84
CA SER A 270 14.47 3.82 19.53
C SER A 270 13.68 4.37 18.34
N HIS A 271 12.88 5.44 18.53
CA HIS A 271 12.02 5.97 17.49
C HIS A 271 12.84 6.76 16.43
N VAL A 272 13.27 6.08 15.36
CA VAL A 272 14.06 6.65 14.27
C VAL A 272 13.32 7.78 13.53
N PRO A 273 12.04 7.61 13.12
CA PRO A 273 11.34 8.66 12.37
C PRO A 273 11.22 10.00 13.13
N ALA A 274 11.07 9.99 14.47
CA ALA A 274 11.02 11.24 15.23
C ALA A 274 12.35 11.99 15.17
N ARG A 275 13.49 11.27 15.24
CA ARG A 275 14.82 11.85 15.06
C ARG A 275 15.02 12.44 13.68
N LEU A 276 14.55 11.75 12.66
CA LEU A 276 14.66 12.24 11.28
C LEU A 276 13.83 13.51 11.08
N ARG A 277 12.62 13.58 11.64
CA ARG A 277 11.81 14.81 11.58
C ARG A 277 12.45 15.97 12.32
N LEU A 278 13.09 15.70 13.48
CA LEU A 278 13.87 16.73 14.17
C LEU A 278 15.08 17.17 13.35
N ALA A 279 15.83 16.23 12.78
CA ALA A 279 16.98 16.53 11.93
C ALA A 279 16.58 17.42 10.74
N GLU A 280 15.55 17.06 10.01
CA GLU A 280 15.03 17.84 8.88
C GLU A 280 14.60 19.25 9.31
N GLU A 281 13.89 19.39 10.43
CA GLU A 281 13.43 20.69 10.91
C GLU A 281 14.59 21.57 11.39
N TYR A 282 15.60 21.01 12.09
CA TYR A 282 16.78 21.76 12.49
C TYR A 282 17.64 22.19 11.29
N ILE A 283 17.84 21.31 10.27
CA ILE A 283 18.54 21.67 9.04
C ILE A 283 17.79 22.80 8.30
N LYS A 284 16.49 22.74 8.21
CA LYS A 284 15.63 23.79 7.61
C LYS A 284 15.78 25.12 8.33
N ARG A 285 15.97 25.12 9.65
CA ARG A 285 16.22 26.31 10.48
C ARG A 285 17.66 26.79 10.44
N GLN A 286 18.52 26.13 9.69
CA GLN A 286 19.96 26.38 9.63
C GLN A 286 20.71 26.09 10.95
N ASP A 287 20.14 25.30 11.81
CA ASP A 287 20.79 24.73 13.00
C ASP A 287 21.42 23.39 12.63
N MET A 288 22.56 23.47 11.95
CA MET A 288 23.19 22.28 11.34
C MET A 288 23.75 21.32 12.39
N ASP A 289 24.20 21.82 13.54
CA ASP A 289 24.80 20.97 14.58
C ASP A 289 23.76 20.03 15.18
N ASP A 290 22.62 20.57 15.58
CA ASP A 290 21.51 19.76 16.11
C ASP A 290 20.91 18.83 15.01
N GLY A 291 20.74 19.36 13.79
CA GLY A 291 20.23 18.56 12.68
C GLY A 291 21.11 17.35 12.35
N ILE A 292 22.41 17.54 12.24
CA ILE A 292 23.39 16.47 12.02
C ILE A 292 23.41 15.49 13.22
N SER A 293 23.33 15.99 14.46
CA SER A 293 23.31 15.16 15.65
C SER A 293 22.13 14.19 15.63
N PHE A 294 20.91 14.68 15.38
CA PHE A 294 19.73 13.82 15.31
C PHE A 294 19.78 12.82 14.14
N ALA A 295 20.32 13.21 12.98
CA ALA A 295 20.52 12.28 11.86
C ALA A 295 21.53 11.18 12.21
N GLN A 296 22.61 11.52 12.90
CA GLN A 296 23.60 10.54 13.37
C GLN A 296 23.01 9.60 14.43
N GLU A 297 22.20 10.11 15.38
CA GLU A 297 21.48 9.26 16.33
C GLU A 297 20.53 8.28 15.61
N ALA A 298 19.84 8.74 14.56
CA ALA A 298 18.99 7.88 13.72
C ALA A 298 19.81 6.75 13.08
N LEU A 299 21.01 7.05 12.54
CA LEU A 299 21.91 6.04 11.98
C LEU A 299 22.52 5.09 13.00
N GLN A 300 22.73 5.54 14.25
CA GLN A 300 23.14 4.63 15.33
C GLN A 300 22.07 3.57 15.62
N LEU A 301 20.79 3.93 15.52
CA LEU A 301 19.67 3.02 15.74
C LEU A 301 19.36 2.16 14.48
N ALA A 302 19.50 2.75 13.32
CA ALA A 302 19.21 2.11 12.03
C ALA A 302 20.33 2.39 11.00
N PRO A 303 21.47 1.67 11.06
CA PRO A 303 22.66 1.96 10.26
C PRO A 303 22.50 1.82 8.74
N ARG A 304 21.39 1.28 8.27
CA ARG A 304 21.07 1.11 6.84
C ARG A 304 19.85 1.91 6.40
N ASP A 305 19.36 2.80 7.25
CA ASP A 305 18.22 3.65 6.91
C ASP A 305 18.64 4.69 5.86
N ALA A 306 18.12 4.53 4.65
CA ALA A 306 18.47 5.38 3.53
C ALA A 306 18.02 6.84 3.73
N THR A 307 16.89 7.07 4.40
CA THR A 307 16.41 8.41 4.71
C THR A 307 17.35 9.08 5.71
N ALA A 308 17.87 8.34 6.69
CA ALA A 308 18.83 8.86 7.64
C ALA A 308 20.16 9.27 6.96
N HIS A 309 20.66 8.45 6.02
CA HIS A 309 21.82 8.81 5.20
C HIS A 309 21.54 10.06 4.34
N MET A 310 20.36 10.17 3.74
CA MET A 310 19.97 11.32 2.96
C MET A 310 19.96 12.60 3.80
N VAL A 311 19.26 12.59 4.94
CA VAL A 311 19.14 13.75 5.84
C VAL A 311 20.51 14.16 6.43
N LEU A 312 21.35 13.18 6.81
CA LEU A 312 22.72 13.45 7.26
C LEU A 312 23.54 14.09 6.14
N GLY A 313 23.42 13.57 4.91
CA GLY A 313 24.11 14.11 3.74
C GLY A 313 23.73 15.56 3.45
N GLU A 314 22.45 15.88 3.50
CA GLU A 314 21.93 17.25 3.32
C GLU A 314 22.50 18.19 4.41
N GLY A 315 22.47 17.76 5.67
CA GLY A 315 23.01 18.53 6.79
C GLY A 315 24.51 18.80 6.68
N LEU A 316 25.32 17.79 6.31
CA LEU A 316 26.77 17.91 6.14
C LEU A 316 27.12 18.87 5.00
N ILE A 317 26.42 18.78 3.87
CA ILE A 317 26.60 19.71 2.72
C ILE A 317 26.28 21.14 3.16
N ALA A 318 25.16 21.34 3.83
CA ALA A 318 24.75 22.65 4.31
C ALA A 318 25.75 23.25 5.33
N LYS A 319 26.40 22.41 6.13
CA LYS A 319 27.46 22.79 7.05
C LYS A 319 28.80 23.07 6.38
N GLY A 320 28.98 22.69 5.09
CA GLY A 320 30.20 22.88 4.31
C GLY A 320 31.08 21.62 4.19
N ASP A 321 30.73 20.51 4.82
CA ASP A 321 31.39 19.20 4.58
C ASP A 321 30.81 18.52 3.32
N SER A 322 31.16 19.05 2.16
CA SER A 322 30.69 18.51 0.89
C SER A 322 31.16 17.06 0.65
N ALA A 323 32.36 16.70 1.11
CA ALA A 323 32.88 15.34 0.90
C ALA A 323 32.16 14.31 1.76
N GLY A 324 31.89 14.64 3.04
CA GLY A 324 31.10 13.81 3.94
C GLY A 324 29.67 13.68 3.41
N GLY A 325 29.04 14.79 3.08
CA GLY A 325 27.66 14.79 2.61
C GLY A 325 27.45 14.03 1.30
N ILE A 326 28.37 14.12 0.33
CA ILE A 326 28.32 13.33 -0.90
C ILE A 326 28.36 11.83 -0.60
N ARG A 327 29.24 11.37 0.29
CA ARG A 327 29.30 9.93 0.66
C ARG A 327 27.99 9.42 1.26
N GLU A 328 27.38 10.20 2.11
CA GLU A 328 26.09 9.83 2.73
C GLU A 328 24.96 9.79 1.69
N LEU A 329 24.92 10.78 0.78
CA LEU A 329 23.94 10.78 -0.31
C LEU A 329 24.16 9.65 -1.33
N GLU A 330 25.43 9.30 -1.65
CA GLU A 330 25.74 8.15 -2.48
C GLU A 330 25.22 6.85 -1.83
N THR A 331 25.37 6.70 -0.51
CA THR A 331 24.82 5.56 0.24
C THR A 331 23.29 5.53 0.21
N ALA A 332 22.65 6.67 0.38
CA ALA A 332 21.19 6.79 0.28
C ALA A 332 20.69 6.42 -1.13
N ARG A 333 21.32 6.94 -2.19
CA ARG A 333 20.98 6.63 -3.59
C ARG A 333 21.09 5.12 -3.88
N ASP A 334 22.15 4.47 -3.41
CA ASP A 334 22.36 3.04 -3.67
C ASP A 334 21.29 2.16 -3.00
N SER A 335 20.69 2.66 -1.90
CA SER A 335 19.58 2.02 -1.19
C SER A 335 18.20 2.42 -1.76
N LEU A 336 18.07 3.60 -2.34
CA LEU A 336 16.86 4.16 -2.93
C LEU A 336 17.11 4.59 -4.39
N PRO A 337 17.35 3.65 -5.31
CA PRO A 337 17.79 3.97 -6.68
C PRO A 337 16.77 4.75 -7.51
N GLU A 338 15.50 4.73 -7.14
CA GLU A 338 14.41 5.42 -7.82
C GLU A 338 14.03 6.76 -7.15
N GLU A 339 14.63 7.07 -5.98
CA GLU A 339 14.32 8.31 -5.26
C GLU A 339 14.96 9.53 -5.92
N VAL A 340 14.12 10.30 -6.59
CA VAL A 340 14.55 11.47 -7.40
C VAL A 340 15.12 12.58 -6.50
N ARG A 341 14.64 12.75 -5.26
CA ARG A 341 15.14 13.76 -4.32
C ARG A 341 16.63 13.57 -4.04
N VAL A 342 17.06 12.37 -3.69
CA VAL A 342 18.47 12.03 -3.42
C VAL A 342 19.36 12.37 -4.63
N ARG A 343 18.89 12.08 -5.83
CA ARG A 343 19.62 12.37 -7.06
C ARG A 343 19.76 13.86 -7.31
N TRP A 344 18.73 14.66 -7.05
CA TRP A 344 18.83 16.11 -7.13
C TRP A 344 19.79 16.69 -6.10
N ASP A 345 19.82 16.13 -4.89
CA ASP A 345 20.79 16.52 -3.86
C ASP A 345 22.22 16.23 -4.30
N LEU A 346 22.45 15.04 -4.87
CA LEU A 346 23.74 14.68 -5.48
C LEU A 346 24.13 15.61 -6.65
N VAL A 347 23.18 15.97 -7.53
CA VAL A 347 23.45 16.92 -8.63
C VAL A 347 23.95 18.25 -8.07
N ARG A 348 23.29 18.79 -7.03
CA ARG A 348 23.73 20.05 -6.39
C ARG A 348 25.09 19.89 -5.73
N ALA A 349 25.30 18.82 -4.99
CA ALA A 349 26.54 18.56 -4.28
C ALA A 349 27.72 18.34 -5.23
N TYR A 350 27.58 17.54 -6.27
CA TYR A 350 28.60 17.31 -7.29
C TYR A 350 28.94 18.59 -8.07
N THR A 351 27.90 19.37 -8.41
CA THR A 351 28.13 20.66 -9.12
C THR A 351 28.93 21.60 -8.25
N ALA A 352 28.62 21.74 -6.98
CA ALA A 352 29.37 22.58 -6.05
C ALA A 352 30.80 22.08 -5.82
N ALA A 353 31.01 20.76 -5.86
CA ALA A 353 32.35 20.15 -5.76
C ALA A 353 33.13 20.11 -7.07
N GLY A 354 32.60 20.64 -8.18
CA GLY A 354 33.25 20.62 -9.51
C GLY A 354 33.23 19.23 -10.20
N ARG A 355 32.49 18.26 -9.67
CA ARG A 355 32.35 16.91 -10.23
C ARG A 355 31.27 16.88 -11.32
N THR A 356 31.52 17.58 -12.42
CA THR A 356 30.53 17.86 -13.48
C THR A 356 30.06 16.60 -14.21
N GLU A 357 30.90 15.58 -14.36
CA GLU A 357 30.55 14.31 -15.01
C GLU A 357 29.56 13.51 -14.13
N ASP A 358 29.81 13.48 -12.81
CA ASP A 358 28.92 12.82 -11.87
C ASP A 358 27.55 13.50 -11.80
N ALA A 359 27.54 14.84 -11.77
CA ALA A 359 26.31 15.63 -11.83
C ALA A 359 25.51 15.37 -13.12
N SER A 360 26.19 15.23 -14.25
CA SER A 360 25.54 14.94 -15.54
C SER A 360 24.96 13.54 -15.58
N ARG A 361 25.62 12.57 -14.96
CA ARG A 361 25.13 11.19 -14.85
C ARG A 361 23.83 11.12 -14.03
N GLU A 362 23.79 11.77 -12.87
CA GLU A 362 22.57 11.79 -12.05
C GLU A 362 21.42 12.52 -12.77
N LYS A 363 21.67 13.59 -13.50
CA LYS A 363 20.64 14.25 -14.33
C LYS A 363 20.07 13.32 -15.39
N GLY A 364 20.92 12.54 -16.07
CA GLY A 364 20.48 11.54 -17.04
C GLY A 364 19.56 10.47 -16.41
N GLU A 365 19.87 10.02 -15.19
CA GLU A 365 19.03 9.08 -14.47
C GLU A 365 17.69 9.68 -14.03
N ILE A 366 17.67 10.94 -13.57
CA ILE A 366 16.43 11.66 -13.26
C ILE A 366 15.52 11.74 -14.51
N GLU A 367 16.09 12.09 -15.68
CA GLU A 367 15.33 12.13 -16.93
C GLU A 367 14.78 10.75 -17.34
N ARG A 368 15.55 9.69 -17.07
CA ARG A 368 15.11 8.31 -17.32
C ARG A 368 13.93 7.94 -16.45
N LEU A 369 14.01 8.20 -15.14
CA LEU A 369 12.94 7.93 -14.16
C LEU A 369 11.67 8.72 -14.53
N SER A 370 11.78 10.02 -14.79
CA SER A 370 10.63 10.87 -15.18
C SER A 370 9.93 10.40 -16.46
N ARG A 371 10.66 9.79 -17.42
CA ARG A 371 10.06 9.20 -18.61
C ARG A 371 9.33 7.89 -18.34
N GLN A 372 9.79 7.12 -17.37
CA GLN A 372 9.11 5.89 -16.94
C GLN A 372 7.79 6.22 -16.26
N ASP A 373 7.78 7.20 -15.35
CA ASP A 373 6.55 7.64 -14.65
C ASP A 373 5.50 8.21 -15.62
N ALA A 374 5.93 8.88 -16.70
CA ALA A 374 5.03 9.42 -17.72
C ALA A 374 4.44 8.35 -18.67
N ALA A 375 4.99 7.14 -18.67
CA ALA A 375 4.57 6.03 -19.52
C ALA A 375 3.61 5.05 -18.80
N HIS A 376 3.41 5.24 -17.52
CA HIS A 376 2.47 4.52 -16.64
C HIS A 376 1.30 5.40 -16.24
#